data_114d355816dafb5a7f03f759c9a69b1a
#
_entry.id   114d355816dafb5a7f03f759c9a69b1a
#
_cell.length_a   1.000
_cell.length_b   1.000
_cell.length_c   1.000
_cell.angle_alpha   90.00
_cell.angle_beta   90.00
_cell.angle_gamma   90.00
#
_symmetry.space_group_name_H-M   'P 1'
#
loop_
_entity.id
_entity.type
_entity.pdbx_description
1 polymer ?
#
loop_
_entity_poly.entity_id
_entity_poly.type
_entity_poly.pdbx_seq_one_letter_code
_entity_poly.pdbx_strand_id
1 'polypeptide(L)'
;MFKKLFEYHKTLHPKIWDTDSEINPLVSQSLQMMSFEYVRYLGTVLGLPITSGDICDIFIHGSLTNYYWDKHSDVDLCIVADLTKLREILPNLNHFLFFNATQRAWKATFRPSIFGRNVDIFIIDPSEVNAKITNTVDTFYSLFTNKWIVAPRRVPDIELKELKKMTYRRYRVIMRQCKYILKNKMSHEFIDAYLIALRTHRRNSVNNPNNCAMTSTQMAFKMVRNAGMISKMRTASREQLTNRFKLS
;
A
#
# COMPACT_ATOMS: atom_id res chain seq x y z
N MET A 1 -14.69 -21.52 5.55
CA MET A 1 -13.59 -20.64 5.99
C MET A 1 -12.98 -19.80 4.86
N PHE A 2 -12.82 -20.32 3.64
CA PHE A 2 -12.15 -19.60 2.52
C PHE A 2 -12.92 -18.43 1.91
N LYS A 3 -14.26 -18.39 1.99
CA LYS A 3 -15.08 -17.31 1.42
C LYS A 3 -14.78 -15.92 2.02
N LYS A 4 -14.24 -15.84 3.26
CA LYS A 4 -13.92 -14.59 3.95
C LYS A 4 -12.55 -13.99 3.61
N LEU A 5 -11.71 -14.68 2.83
CA LEU A 5 -10.36 -14.22 2.51
C LEU A 5 -10.25 -13.52 1.14
N PHE A 6 -11.27 -13.69 0.31
CA PHE A 6 -11.40 -13.02 -0.99
C PHE A 6 -12.72 -12.26 -1.00
N GLU A 7 -12.67 -10.97 -0.81
CA GLU A 7 -13.83 -10.10 -0.79
C GLU A 7 -13.82 -9.22 -2.05
N TYR A 8 -14.95 -9.16 -2.75
CA TYR A 8 -15.22 -8.23 -3.83
C TYR A 8 -16.60 -7.63 -3.57
N HIS A 9 -16.65 -6.32 -3.47
CA HIS A 9 -17.83 -5.57 -3.04
C HIS A 9 -18.56 -4.95 -4.23
N LYS A 10 -19.85 -4.71 -4.06
CA LYS A 10 -20.68 -4.01 -5.06
C LYS A 10 -20.48 -2.50 -5.03
N THR A 11 -19.96 -1.97 -3.95
CA THR A 11 -19.72 -0.54 -3.72
C THR A 11 -18.29 -0.31 -3.22
N LEU A 12 -17.80 0.89 -3.35
CA LEU A 12 -16.62 1.36 -2.64
C LEU A 12 -16.87 1.29 -1.12
N HIS A 13 -15.83 1.51 -0.32
CA HIS A 13 -15.94 1.35 1.14
C HIS A 13 -16.89 2.39 1.75
N PRO A 14 -18.05 1.99 2.34
CA PRO A 14 -19.16 2.90 2.66
C PRO A 14 -18.89 3.91 3.77
N LYS A 15 -17.80 3.76 4.53
CA LYS A 15 -17.35 4.79 5.51
C LYS A 15 -16.41 5.83 4.91
N ILE A 16 -15.87 5.55 3.72
CA ILE A 16 -14.94 6.44 3.03
C ILE A 16 -15.66 7.18 1.90
N TRP A 17 -16.59 6.51 1.24
CA TRP A 17 -17.29 6.98 0.04
C TRP A 17 -18.78 7.06 0.31
N ASP A 18 -19.40 8.19 0.01
CA ASP A 18 -20.84 8.35 0.06
C ASP A 18 -21.50 7.74 -1.17
N THR A 19 -20.83 7.87 -2.32
CA THR A 19 -21.20 7.20 -3.60
C THR A 19 -19.93 6.63 -4.27
N ASP A 20 -20.09 5.90 -5.39
CA ASP A 20 -18.93 5.44 -6.18
C ASP A 20 -18.16 6.61 -6.86
N SER A 21 -18.67 7.82 -6.82
CA SER A 21 -18.06 9.03 -7.40
C SER A 21 -17.65 10.09 -6.38
N GLU A 22 -18.14 10.01 -5.15
CA GLU A 22 -18.00 11.06 -4.15
C GLU A 22 -17.44 10.51 -2.83
N ILE A 23 -16.32 11.06 -2.41
CA ILE A 23 -15.75 10.77 -1.10
C ILE A 23 -16.56 11.50 -0.02
N ASN A 24 -16.71 10.88 1.16
CA ASN A 24 -17.34 11.53 2.29
C ASN A 24 -16.58 12.83 2.66
N PRO A 25 -17.26 13.99 2.75
CA PRO A 25 -16.59 15.28 2.96
C PRO A 25 -15.75 15.35 4.23
N LEU A 26 -16.19 14.75 5.33
CA LEU A 26 -15.42 14.71 6.58
C LEU A 26 -14.17 13.86 6.46
N VAL A 27 -14.24 12.79 5.68
CA VAL A 27 -13.06 11.95 5.36
C VAL A 27 -12.09 12.75 4.50
N SER A 28 -12.57 13.40 3.43
CA SER A 28 -11.74 14.24 2.56
C SER A 28 -11.01 15.31 3.37
N GLN A 29 -11.72 16.06 4.20
CA GLN A 29 -11.14 17.10 5.05
C GLN A 29 -10.08 16.52 6.01
N SER A 30 -10.37 15.39 6.67
CA SER A 30 -9.44 14.75 7.59
C SER A 30 -8.17 14.30 6.91
N LEU A 31 -8.27 13.74 5.70
CA LEU A 31 -7.13 13.29 4.92
C LEU A 31 -6.27 14.47 4.43
N GLN A 32 -6.89 15.57 4.02
CA GLN A 32 -6.19 16.80 3.66
C GLN A 32 -5.44 17.37 4.89
N MET A 33 -6.09 17.46 6.04
CA MET A 33 -5.45 17.90 7.29
C MET A 33 -4.23 17.04 7.66
N MET A 34 -4.35 15.71 7.59
CA MET A 34 -3.22 14.80 7.85
C MET A 34 -2.07 15.03 6.88
N SER A 35 -2.37 15.33 5.61
CA SER A 35 -1.37 15.62 4.60
C SER A 35 -0.64 16.94 4.88
N PHE A 36 -1.37 17.98 5.25
CA PHE A 36 -0.79 19.27 5.64
C PHE A 36 0.07 19.13 6.91
N GLU A 37 -0.38 18.38 7.90
CA GLU A 37 0.40 18.12 9.12
C GLU A 37 1.67 17.33 8.84
N TYR A 38 1.64 16.37 7.92
CA TYR A 38 2.84 15.66 7.53
C TYR A 38 3.85 16.57 6.83
N VAL A 39 3.40 17.42 5.90
CA VAL A 39 4.28 18.39 5.23
C VAL A 39 4.81 19.42 6.24
N ARG A 40 3.99 19.90 7.17
CA ARG A 40 4.44 20.77 8.27
C ARG A 40 5.51 20.08 9.13
N TYR A 41 5.35 18.80 9.44
CA TYR A 41 6.37 18.02 10.15
C TYR A 41 7.70 17.98 9.38
N LEU A 42 7.65 17.77 8.08
CA LEU A 42 8.85 17.80 7.24
C LEU A 42 9.54 19.18 7.26
N GLY A 43 8.76 20.25 7.13
CA GLY A 43 9.29 21.61 7.13
C GLY A 43 9.81 22.07 8.50
N THR A 44 8.98 21.94 9.54
CA THR A 44 9.29 22.53 10.85
C THR A 44 10.16 21.63 11.75
N VAL A 45 9.93 20.32 11.73
CA VAL A 45 10.65 19.38 12.60
C VAL A 45 11.95 18.89 11.96
N LEU A 46 11.95 18.64 10.67
CA LEU A 46 13.13 18.17 9.94
C LEU A 46 13.90 19.30 9.23
N GLY A 47 13.40 20.52 9.27
CA GLY A 47 14.05 21.69 8.66
C GLY A 47 14.13 21.64 7.13
N LEU A 48 13.23 20.90 6.46
CA LEU A 48 13.25 20.82 5.01
C LEU A 48 12.61 22.06 4.38
N PRO A 49 13.05 22.49 3.19
CA PRO A 49 12.49 23.64 2.48
C PRO A 49 11.19 23.28 1.76
N ILE A 50 10.20 22.78 2.53
CA ILE A 50 8.87 22.41 2.04
C ILE A 50 7.81 22.94 2.99
N THR A 51 6.73 23.46 2.44
CA THR A 51 5.57 24.02 3.15
C THR A 51 4.26 23.48 2.60
N SER A 52 3.16 23.72 3.27
CA SER A 52 1.83 23.40 2.74
C SER A 52 1.48 24.14 1.45
N GLY A 53 2.11 25.29 1.19
CA GLY A 53 1.96 26.04 -0.06
C GLY A 53 2.58 25.37 -1.29
N ASP A 54 3.50 24.42 -1.07
CA ASP A 54 4.13 23.65 -2.14
C ASP A 54 3.28 22.43 -2.57
N ILE A 55 2.15 22.14 -1.88
CA ILE A 55 1.24 21.02 -2.22
C ILE A 55 0.40 21.39 -3.44
N CYS A 56 0.57 20.66 -4.52
CA CYS A 56 -0.17 20.82 -5.77
C CYS A 56 -1.48 20.03 -5.79
N ASP A 57 -1.49 18.82 -5.20
CA ASP A 57 -2.67 17.97 -5.05
C ASP A 57 -2.44 16.88 -3.97
N ILE A 58 -3.53 16.22 -3.57
CA ILE A 58 -3.50 15.07 -2.69
C ILE A 58 -4.37 13.98 -3.31
N PHE A 59 -3.79 12.81 -3.60
CA PHE A 59 -4.53 11.68 -4.14
C PHE A 59 -4.77 10.63 -3.06
N ILE A 60 -6.01 10.14 -2.97
CA ILE A 60 -6.29 8.85 -2.35
C ILE A 60 -6.23 7.76 -3.43
N HIS A 61 -5.57 6.62 -3.10
CA HIS A 61 -5.40 5.51 -4.01
C HIS A 61 -5.42 4.15 -3.27
N GLY A 62 -5.13 3.07 -3.99
CA GLY A 62 -5.00 1.75 -3.38
C GLY A 62 -6.30 0.97 -3.23
N SER A 63 -6.37 0.10 -2.23
CA SER A 63 -7.50 -0.84 -2.16
C SER A 63 -8.82 -0.21 -1.73
N LEU A 64 -8.80 0.91 -1.01
CA LEU A 64 -10.03 1.61 -0.58
C LEU A 64 -10.68 2.46 -1.70
N THR A 65 -9.95 2.68 -2.79
CA THR A 65 -10.47 3.31 -4.02
C THR A 65 -10.95 2.27 -5.04
N ASN A 66 -11.07 1.01 -4.64
CA ASN A 66 -11.45 -0.12 -5.48
C ASN A 66 -12.51 -0.99 -4.80
N TYR A 67 -13.10 -1.94 -5.54
CA TYR A 67 -14.14 -2.86 -5.05
C TYR A 67 -13.59 -4.11 -4.33
N TYR A 68 -12.27 -4.21 -4.11
CA TYR A 68 -11.60 -5.34 -3.43
C TYR A 68 -10.94 -4.94 -2.11
N TRP A 69 -11.51 -3.94 -1.43
CA TRP A 69 -11.12 -3.60 -0.07
C TRP A 69 -11.45 -4.74 0.92
N ASP A 70 -10.72 -4.80 2.01
CA ASP A 70 -10.97 -5.71 3.11
C ASP A 70 -10.80 -5.01 4.47
N LYS A 71 -11.01 -5.74 5.56
CA LYS A 71 -10.86 -5.17 6.91
C LYS A 71 -9.44 -4.71 7.25
N HIS A 72 -8.44 -5.14 6.50
CA HIS A 72 -7.03 -4.77 6.66
C HIS A 72 -6.55 -3.78 5.61
N SER A 73 -7.46 -3.25 4.80
CA SER A 73 -7.11 -2.22 3.82
C SER A 73 -6.74 -0.92 4.55
N ASP A 74 -5.55 -0.43 4.29
CA ASP A 74 -5.06 0.87 4.76
C ASP A 74 -5.56 1.97 3.82
N VAL A 75 -5.52 3.23 4.26
CA VAL A 75 -5.73 4.41 3.42
C VAL A 75 -4.38 4.81 2.86
N ASP A 76 -4.22 4.76 1.55
CA ASP A 76 -3.01 5.19 0.88
C ASP A 76 -3.20 6.61 0.33
N LEU A 77 -2.41 7.58 0.81
CA LEU A 77 -2.37 8.96 0.34
C LEU A 77 -1.07 9.24 -0.43
N CYS A 78 -1.18 9.97 -1.50
CA CYS A 78 -0.07 10.48 -2.27
C CYS A 78 -0.16 12.00 -2.33
N ILE A 79 0.73 12.69 -1.63
CA ILE A 79 0.86 14.14 -1.72
C ILE A 79 1.71 14.44 -2.96
N VAL A 80 1.17 15.27 -3.84
CA VAL A 80 1.92 15.85 -4.96
C VAL A 80 2.40 17.23 -4.52
N ALA A 81 3.70 17.41 -4.41
CA ALA A 81 4.28 18.66 -3.94
C ALA A 81 5.48 19.09 -4.81
N ASP A 82 5.63 20.38 -5.02
CA ASP A 82 6.80 20.93 -5.67
C ASP A 82 8.05 20.72 -4.80
N LEU A 83 8.95 19.87 -5.28
CA LEU A 83 10.18 19.50 -4.60
C LEU A 83 11.42 20.21 -5.18
N THR A 84 11.23 21.22 -6.04
CA THR A 84 12.34 21.92 -6.74
C THR A 84 13.35 22.47 -5.75
N LYS A 85 12.92 23.24 -4.76
CA LYS A 85 13.83 23.79 -3.71
C LYS A 85 14.57 22.70 -2.93
N LEU A 86 13.89 21.59 -2.63
CA LEU A 86 14.52 20.47 -1.94
C LEU A 86 15.62 19.82 -2.78
N ARG A 87 15.38 19.67 -4.09
CA ARG A 87 16.37 19.13 -5.03
C ARG A 87 17.57 20.05 -5.22
N GLU A 88 17.36 21.36 -5.26
CA GLU A 88 18.44 22.34 -5.35
C GLU A 88 19.35 22.31 -4.12
N ILE A 89 18.79 22.20 -2.92
CA ILE A 89 19.56 22.20 -1.66
C ILE A 89 20.20 20.82 -1.39
N LEU A 90 19.51 19.74 -1.76
CA LEU A 90 19.94 18.36 -1.51
C LEU A 90 19.95 17.53 -2.80
N PRO A 91 20.79 17.87 -3.80
CA PRO A 91 20.76 17.24 -5.13
C PRO A 91 21.11 15.75 -5.12
N ASN A 92 21.87 15.29 -4.14
CA ASN A 92 22.27 13.88 -4.01
C ASN A 92 21.35 13.07 -3.09
N LEU A 93 20.26 13.66 -2.59
CA LEU A 93 19.32 12.96 -1.73
C LEU A 93 18.51 11.95 -2.54
N ASN A 94 18.51 10.69 -2.11
CA ASN A 94 17.55 9.73 -2.63
C ASN A 94 16.17 10.03 -2.01
N HIS A 95 15.37 10.85 -2.69
CA HIS A 95 14.07 11.32 -2.22
C HIS A 95 13.13 10.16 -1.85
N PHE A 96 13.11 9.10 -2.65
CA PHE A 96 12.27 7.92 -2.35
C PHE A 96 12.63 7.25 -1.02
N LEU A 97 13.91 7.00 -0.78
CA LEU A 97 14.36 6.38 0.48
C LEU A 97 14.13 7.32 1.66
N PHE A 98 14.42 8.60 1.47
CA PHE A 98 14.25 9.63 2.50
C PHE A 98 12.79 9.75 2.93
N PHE A 99 11.85 9.97 2.00
CA PHE A 99 10.43 10.09 2.33
C PHE A 99 9.83 8.80 2.88
N ASN A 100 10.30 7.63 2.46
CA ASN A 100 9.90 6.38 3.11
C ASN A 100 10.37 6.28 4.57
N ALA A 101 11.56 6.79 4.89
CA ALA A 101 12.08 6.79 6.26
C ALA A 101 11.31 7.79 7.14
N THR A 102 11.10 9.02 6.65
CA THR A 102 10.37 10.07 7.37
C THR A 102 8.91 9.70 7.59
N GLN A 103 8.25 9.10 6.59
CA GLN A 103 6.89 8.59 6.72
C GLN A 103 6.78 7.53 7.83
N ARG A 104 7.75 6.61 7.91
CA ARG A 104 7.77 5.59 8.98
C ARG A 104 7.93 6.22 10.35
N ALA A 105 8.82 7.20 10.50
CA ALA A 105 9.03 7.93 11.74
C ALA A 105 7.76 8.68 12.16
N TRP A 106 7.17 9.44 11.24
CA TRP A 106 5.93 10.18 11.47
C TRP A 106 4.77 9.24 11.87
N LYS A 107 4.60 8.14 11.15
CA LYS A 107 3.57 7.12 11.44
C LYS A 107 3.78 6.46 12.80
N ALA A 108 5.01 6.20 13.20
CA ALA A 108 5.32 5.63 14.53
C ALA A 108 4.96 6.59 15.66
N THR A 109 5.14 7.90 15.44
CA THR A 109 4.88 8.96 16.42
C THR A 109 3.38 9.30 16.49
N PHE A 110 2.74 9.59 15.37
CA PHE A 110 1.39 10.16 15.31
C PHE A 110 0.28 9.12 15.08
N ARG A 111 0.60 7.93 14.59
CA ARG A 111 -0.34 6.82 14.34
C ARG A 111 -1.62 7.26 13.61
N PRO A 112 -1.50 7.95 12.46
CA PRO A 112 -2.66 8.50 11.76
C PRO A 112 -3.62 7.39 11.35
N SER A 113 -4.91 7.60 11.61
CA SER A 113 -5.94 6.62 11.27
C SER A 113 -7.29 7.26 10.99
N ILE A 114 -8.08 6.62 10.11
CA ILE A 114 -9.48 6.95 9.83
C ILE A 114 -10.32 5.69 10.00
N PHE A 115 -11.33 5.74 10.85
CA PHE A 115 -12.18 4.59 11.21
C PHE A 115 -11.37 3.34 11.60
N GLY A 116 -10.27 3.54 12.34
CA GLY A 116 -9.36 2.45 12.77
C GLY A 116 -8.47 1.87 11.67
N ARG A 117 -8.46 2.49 10.49
CA ARG A 117 -7.57 2.14 9.38
C ARG A 117 -6.35 3.05 9.38
N ASN A 118 -5.17 2.47 9.28
CA ASN A 118 -3.95 3.25 9.19
C ASN A 118 -3.96 4.11 7.93
N VAL A 119 -3.33 5.28 8.02
CA VAL A 119 -3.08 6.15 6.87
C VAL A 119 -1.60 6.10 6.54
N ASP A 120 -1.30 5.69 5.30
CA ASP A 120 0.04 5.68 4.72
C ASP A 120 0.17 6.87 3.76
N ILE A 121 1.17 7.74 3.99
CA ILE A 121 1.36 8.96 3.22
C ILE A 121 2.66 8.88 2.43
N PHE A 122 2.59 9.19 1.13
CA PHE A 122 3.75 9.29 0.25
C PHE A 122 3.82 10.69 -0.33
N ILE A 123 5.02 11.17 -0.63
CA ILE A 123 5.22 12.41 -1.37
C ILE A 123 5.89 12.08 -2.71
N ILE A 124 5.41 12.73 -3.75
CA ILE A 124 6.01 12.72 -5.09
C ILE A 124 6.05 14.12 -5.66
N ASP A 125 6.96 14.34 -6.59
CA ASP A 125 7.02 15.55 -7.38
C ASP A 125 5.94 15.55 -8.49
N PRO A 126 5.41 16.71 -8.92
CA PRO A 126 4.47 16.79 -10.03
C PRO A 126 4.95 16.11 -11.32
N SER A 127 6.25 16.13 -11.60
CA SER A 127 6.85 15.46 -12.76
C SER A 127 6.73 13.94 -12.72
N GLU A 128 6.54 13.34 -11.52
CA GLU A 128 6.44 11.90 -11.32
C GLU A 128 4.98 11.39 -11.44
N VAL A 129 3.99 12.28 -11.44
CA VAL A 129 2.55 11.93 -11.42
C VAL A 129 2.17 11.07 -12.60
N ASN A 130 2.52 11.49 -13.82
CA ASN A 130 2.18 10.73 -15.04
C ASN A 130 2.81 9.33 -15.01
N ALA A 131 4.09 9.23 -14.64
CA ALA A 131 4.76 7.93 -14.52
C ALA A 131 4.11 7.05 -13.46
N LYS A 132 3.67 7.61 -12.33
CA LYS A 132 2.98 6.86 -11.29
C LYS A 132 1.61 6.37 -11.77
N ILE A 133 0.83 7.18 -12.44
CA ILE A 133 -0.49 6.83 -12.96
C ILE A 133 -0.38 5.77 -14.07
N THR A 134 0.52 5.95 -15.02
CA THR A 134 0.65 5.06 -16.19
C THR A 134 1.32 3.73 -15.86
N ASN A 135 2.23 3.68 -14.89
CA ASN A 135 2.95 2.47 -14.51
C ASN A 135 2.27 1.67 -13.41
N THR A 136 1.07 2.08 -12.97
CA THR A 136 0.29 1.32 -11.99
C THR A 136 -1.12 1.06 -12.53
N VAL A 137 -1.67 -0.08 -12.16
CA VAL A 137 -3.10 -0.41 -12.40
C VAL A 137 -3.97 0.09 -11.25
N ASP A 138 -3.48 1.06 -10.52
CA ASP A 138 -4.17 1.63 -9.36
C ASP A 138 -5.17 2.70 -9.78
N THR A 139 -6.05 3.03 -8.88
CA THR A 139 -7.07 4.08 -9.04
C THR A 139 -6.66 5.29 -8.23
N PHE A 140 -6.93 6.48 -8.74
CA PHE A 140 -6.53 7.74 -8.13
C PHE A 140 -7.72 8.70 -8.10
N TYR A 141 -7.99 9.26 -6.92
CA TYR A 141 -8.98 10.31 -6.73
C TYR A 141 -8.30 11.53 -6.13
N SER A 142 -8.48 12.69 -6.74
CA SER A 142 -7.96 13.97 -6.25
C SER A 142 -8.87 14.52 -5.15
N LEU A 143 -8.28 14.82 -4.00
CA LEU A 143 -8.99 15.47 -2.89
C LEU A 143 -9.14 16.99 -3.08
N PHE A 144 -8.35 17.60 -3.98
CA PHE A 144 -8.46 19.03 -4.26
C PHE A 144 -9.56 19.31 -5.27
N THR A 145 -9.63 18.51 -6.34
CA THR A 145 -10.63 18.68 -7.38
C THR A 145 -11.93 17.90 -7.14
N ASN A 146 -11.92 17.00 -6.15
CA ASN A 146 -13.01 16.05 -5.87
C ASN A 146 -13.41 15.24 -7.11
N LYS A 147 -12.41 14.75 -7.86
CA LYS A 147 -12.63 14.00 -9.10
C LYS A 147 -11.70 12.78 -9.19
N TRP A 148 -12.20 11.77 -9.88
CA TRP A 148 -11.37 10.64 -10.30
C TRP A 148 -10.37 11.08 -11.38
N ILE A 149 -9.11 10.82 -11.13
CA ILE A 149 -8.05 10.87 -12.15
C ILE A 149 -8.04 9.54 -12.91
N VAL A 150 -8.12 8.43 -12.15
CA VAL A 150 -8.31 7.08 -12.69
C VAL A 150 -9.41 6.40 -11.88
N ALA A 151 -10.59 6.24 -12.48
CA ALA A 151 -11.76 5.66 -11.81
C ALA A 151 -11.64 4.13 -11.63
N PRO A 152 -12.26 3.56 -10.59
CA PRO A 152 -12.28 2.12 -10.36
C PRO A 152 -13.09 1.40 -11.43
N ARG A 153 -12.53 0.32 -11.98
CA ARG A 153 -13.23 -0.54 -12.93
C ARG A 153 -13.90 -1.70 -12.20
N ARG A 154 -15.17 -1.93 -12.47
CA ARG A 154 -15.85 -3.14 -12.05
C ARG A 154 -15.37 -4.34 -12.86
N VAL A 155 -15.08 -5.43 -12.17
CA VAL A 155 -14.71 -6.69 -12.82
C VAL A 155 -16.00 -7.46 -13.17
N PRO A 156 -16.22 -7.84 -14.43
CA PRO A 156 -17.36 -8.67 -14.81
C PRO A 156 -17.41 -10.00 -14.05
N ASP A 157 -18.59 -10.54 -13.80
CA ASP A 157 -18.79 -11.76 -13.00
C ASP A 157 -18.03 -12.98 -13.54
N ILE A 158 -17.94 -13.11 -14.85
CA ILE A 158 -17.20 -14.19 -15.53
C ILE A 158 -15.69 -14.07 -15.20
N GLU A 159 -15.11 -12.87 -15.39
CA GLU A 159 -13.70 -12.60 -15.07
C GLU A 159 -13.45 -12.78 -13.58
N LEU A 160 -14.37 -12.36 -12.73
CA LEU A 160 -14.28 -12.50 -11.28
C LEU A 160 -14.27 -13.98 -10.85
N LYS A 161 -15.04 -14.84 -11.51
CA LYS A 161 -15.07 -16.29 -11.26
C LYS A 161 -13.71 -16.95 -11.57
N GLU A 162 -13.13 -16.65 -12.73
CA GLU A 162 -11.82 -17.17 -13.11
C GLU A 162 -10.70 -16.57 -12.22
N LEU A 163 -10.76 -15.28 -11.92
CA LEU A 163 -9.83 -14.64 -11.00
C LEU A 163 -9.84 -15.32 -9.63
N LYS A 164 -11.00 -15.63 -9.07
CA LYS A 164 -11.15 -16.38 -7.82
C LYS A 164 -10.49 -17.75 -7.91
N LYS A 165 -10.77 -18.51 -8.97
CA LYS A 165 -10.19 -19.85 -9.18
C LYS A 165 -8.65 -19.79 -9.24
N MET A 166 -8.10 -18.85 -10.02
CA MET A 166 -6.65 -18.64 -10.13
C MET A 166 -6.04 -18.20 -8.78
N THR A 167 -6.70 -17.30 -8.08
CA THR A 167 -6.28 -16.82 -6.76
C THR A 167 -6.19 -17.96 -5.75
N TYR A 168 -7.19 -18.82 -5.68
CA TYR A 168 -7.18 -19.98 -4.76
C TYR A 168 -6.10 -21.00 -5.11
N ARG A 169 -5.84 -21.23 -6.40
CA ARG A 169 -4.71 -22.10 -6.82
C ARG A 169 -3.38 -21.54 -6.31
N ARG A 170 -3.09 -20.26 -6.56
CA ARG A 170 -1.87 -19.58 -6.12
C ARG A 170 -1.74 -19.56 -4.61
N TYR A 171 -2.83 -19.21 -3.91
CA TYR A 171 -2.88 -19.23 -2.45
C TYR A 171 -2.48 -20.59 -1.88
N ARG A 172 -3.04 -21.70 -2.40
CA ARG A 172 -2.71 -23.05 -1.94
C ARG A 172 -1.23 -23.39 -2.16
N VAL A 173 -0.66 -22.99 -3.28
CA VAL A 173 0.77 -23.19 -3.59
C VAL A 173 1.62 -22.46 -2.55
N ILE A 174 1.41 -21.18 -2.37
CA ILE A 174 2.17 -20.36 -1.42
C ILE A 174 2.03 -20.93 0.01
N MET A 175 0.82 -21.26 0.43
CA MET A 175 0.58 -21.83 1.77
C MET A 175 1.30 -23.16 1.98
N ARG A 176 1.37 -24.04 0.97
CA ARG A 176 2.14 -25.29 1.06
C ARG A 176 3.63 -25.00 1.19
N GLN A 177 4.16 -24.09 0.38
CA GLN A 177 5.56 -23.68 0.44
C GLN A 177 5.92 -23.09 1.80
N CYS A 178 5.12 -22.16 2.31
CA CYS A 178 5.34 -21.58 3.65
C CYS A 178 5.32 -22.64 4.74
N LYS A 179 4.34 -23.55 4.72
CA LYS A 179 4.26 -24.66 5.69
C LYS A 179 5.46 -25.59 5.61
N TYR A 180 5.92 -25.91 4.39
CA TYR A 180 7.11 -26.74 4.16
C TYR A 180 8.36 -26.06 4.75
N ILE A 181 8.57 -24.78 4.46
CA ILE A 181 9.69 -23.99 4.97
C ILE A 181 9.71 -23.99 6.51
N LEU A 182 8.57 -23.72 7.14
CA LEU A 182 8.46 -23.71 8.60
C LEU A 182 8.65 -25.10 9.22
N LYS A 183 8.07 -26.15 8.62
CA LYS A 183 8.19 -27.54 9.09
C LYS A 183 9.65 -28.01 9.07
N ASN A 184 10.39 -27.68 8.01
CA ASN A 184 11.77 -28.10 7.84
C ASN A 184 12.77 -27.13 8.47
N LYS A 185 12.30 -26.12 9.23
CA LYS A 185 13.16 -25.15 9.94
C LYS A 185 14.25 -24.55 9.01
N MET A 186 13.86 -24.20 7.78
CA MET A 186 14.81 -23.59 6.82
C MET A 186 15.46 -22.36 7.43
N SER A 187 16.72 -22.04 7.01
CA SER A 187 17.49 -20.93 7.58
C SER A 187 16.79 -19.59 7.45
N HIS A 188 17.13 -18.62 8.32
CA HIS A 188 16.54 -17.29 8.29
C HIS A 188 16.78 -16.59 6.95
N GLU A 189 17.98 -16.78 6.35
CA GLU A 189 18.31 -16.23 5.03
C GLU A 189 17.36 -16.79 3.96
N PHE A 190 17.07 -18.08 4.00
CA PHE A 190 16.12 -18.71 3.08
C PHE A 190 14.70 -18.16 3.25
N ILE A 191 14.25 -18.01 4.51
CA ILE A 191 12.93 -17.46 4.81
C ILE A 191 12.83 -16.03 4.29
N ASP A 192 13.83 -15.19 4.53
CA ASP A 192 13.83 -13.79 4.11
C ASP A 192 13.89 -13.66 2.58
N ALA A 193 14.75 -14.45 1.92
CA ALA A 193 14.80 -14.51 0.44
C ALA A 193 13.45 -14.90 -0.14
N TYR A 194 12.78 -15.92 0.42
CA TYR A 194 11.45 -16.34 -0.01
C TYR A 194 10.40 -15.24 0.18
N LEU A 195 10.41 -14.53 1.32
CA LEU A 195 9.50 -13.41 1.58
C LEU A 195 9.76 -12.22 0.64
N ILE A 196 11.02 -11.95 0.31
CA ILE A 196 11.40 -10.94 -0.68
C ILE A 196 10.87 -11.35 -2.06
N ALA A 197 11.10 -12.58 -2.49
CA ALA A 197 10.62 -13.10 -3.77
C ALA A 197 9.09 -13.00 -3.91
N LEU A 198 8.34 -13.36 -2.86
CA LEU A 198 6.87 -13.21 -2.84
C LEU A 198 6.42 -11.75 -3.01
N ARG A 199 7.10 -10.81 -2.34
CA ARG A 199 6.79 -9.38 -2.46
C ARG A 199 7.12 -8.83 -3.85
N THR A 200 8.27 -9.21 -4.39
CA THR A 200 8.71 -8.80 -5.72
C THR A 200 7.75 -9.32 -6.78
N HIS A 201 7.35 -10.60 -6.68
CA HIS A 201 6.37 -11.18 -7.60
C HIS A 201 5.01 -10.47 -7.53
N ARG A 202 4.53 -10.12 -6.32
CA ARG A 202 3.35 -9.29 -6.14
C ARG A 202 3.52 -7.92 -6.80
N ARG A 203 4.63 -7.23 -6.53
CA ARG A 203 4.91 -5.88 -7.08
C ARG A 203 4.91 -5.91 -8.60
N ASN A 204 5.61 -6.85 -9.19
CA ASN A 204 5.67 -6.98 -10.66
C ASN A 204 4.30 -7.28 -11.27
N SER A 205 3.43 -8.02 -10.57
CA SER A 205 2.07 -8.29 -11.06
C SER A 205 1.16 -7.05 -11.00
N VAL A 206 1.40 -6.12 -10.09
CA VAL A 206 0.63 -4.86 -9.96
C VAL A 206 1.16 -3.80 -10.91
N ASN A 207 2.48 -3.76 -11.11
CA ASN A 207 3.12 -2.75 -11.96
C ASN A 207 3.11 -3.11 -13.46
N ASN A 208 2.45 -4.20 -13.85
CA ASN A 208 2.31 -4.53 -15.28
C ASN A 208 1.07 -3.80 -15.84
N PRO A 209 1.25 -2.85 -16.78
CA PRO A 209 0.15 -2.03 -17.32
C PRO A 209 -0.91 -2.85 -18.07
N ASN A 210 -0.56 -4.08 -18.51
CA ASN A 210 -1.51 -5.00 -19.15
C ASN A 210 -2.39 -5.75 -18.15
N ASN A 211 -2.16 -5.63 -16.86
CA ASN A 211 -2.97 -6.28 -15.84
C ASN A 211 -4.11 -5.37 -15.37
N CYS A 212 -5.21 -5.97 -14.93
CA CYS A 212 -6.22 -5.26 -14.17
C CYS A 212 -5.68 -4.88 -12.78
N ALA A 213 -6.25 -3.85 -12.15
CA ALA A 213 -5.96 -3.45 -10.77
C ALA A 213 -6.03 -4.62 -9.76
N MET A 214 -6.70 -5.70 -10.10
CA MET A 214 -6.85 -6.90 -9.28
C MET A 214 -6.27 -8.12 -10.00
N THR A 215 -5.06 -8.54 -9.61
CA THR A 215 -4.44 -9.76 -10.14
C THR A 215 -4.58 -10.94 -9.18
N SER A 216 -4.61 -12.16 -9.71
CA SER A 216 -4.64 -13.38 -8.88
C SER A 216 -3.41 -13.50 -7.97
N THR A 217 -2.26 -12.97 -8.37
CA THR A 217 -1.03 -12.92 -7.57
C THR A 217 -1.17 -11.97 -6.39
N GLN A 218 -1.68 -10.77 -6.62
CA GLN A 218 -1.93 -9.78 -5.57
C GLN A 218 -2.92 -10.32 -4.54
N MET A 219 -4.05 -10.88 -5.01
CA MET A 219 -5.09 -11.41 -4.15
C MET A 219 -4.62 -12.63 -3.36
N ALA A 220 -3.87 -13.54 -3.98
CA ALA A 220 -3.29 -14.68 -3.27
C ALA A 220 -2.32 -14.23 -2.16
N PHE A 221 -1.48 -13.23 -2.42
CA PHE A 221 -0.60 -12.65 -1.41
C PHE A 221 -1.39 -12.02 -0.25
N LYS A 222 -2.46 -11.22 -0.54
CA LYS A 222 -3.35 -10.67 0.48
C LYS A 222 -3.96 -11.80 1.34
N MET A 223 -4.44 -12.87 0.73
CA MET A 223 -4.99 -14.03 1.45
C MET A 223 -3.97 -14.70 2.37
N VAL A 224 -2.73 -14.90 1.91
CA VAL A 224 -1.63 -15.47 2.72
C VAL A 224 -1.30 -14.55 3.91
N ARG A 225 -1.25 -13.23 3.68
CA ARG A 225 -1.05 -12.22 4.72
C ARG A 225 -2.20 -12.26 5.73
N ASN A 226 -3.44 -12.23 5.29
CA ASN A 226 -4.64 -12.24 6.13
C ASN A 226 -4.83 -13.56 6.91
N ALA A 227 -4.27 -14.66 6.39
CA ALA A 227 -4.15 -15.93 7.12
C ALA A 227 -3.03 -15.94 8.19
N GLY A 228 -2.32 -14.83 8.38
CA GLY A 228 -1.24 -14.68 9.34
C GLY A 228 0.07 -15.41 8.98
N MET A 229 0.15 -16.01 7.77
CA MET A 229 1.30 -16.84 7.41
C MET A 229 2.57 -16.00 7.21
N ILE A 230 2.46 -14.79 6.62
CA ILE A 230 3.59 -13.87 6.46
C ILE A 230 4.16 -13.47 7.83
N SER A 231 3.30 -13.22 8.82
CA SER A 231 3.72 -12.91 10.19
C SER A 231 4.46 -14.09 10.82
N LYS A 232 3.91 -15.30 10.71
CA LYS A 232 4.55 -16.53 11.23
C LYS A 232 5.95 -16.75 10.63
N MET A 233 6.09 -16.56 9.32
CA MET A 233 7.38 -16.66 8.63
C MET A 233 8.40 -15.65 9.17
N ARG A 234 7.99 -14.39 9.35
CA ARG A 234 8.86 -13.34 9.91
C ARG A 234 9.28 -13.64 11.35
N THR A 235 8.36 -14.14 12.17
CA THR A 235 8.67 -14.54 13.54
C THR A 235 9.70 -15.66 13.55
N ALA A 236 9.51 -16.71 12.75
CA ALA A 236 10.45 -17.83 12.66
C ALA A 236 11.85 -17.37 12.17
N SER A 237 11.93 -16.47 11.18
CA SER A 237 13.20 -15.89 10.74
C SER A 237 13.90 -15.13 11.86
N ARG A 238 13.18 -14.27 12.60
CA ARG A 238 13.73 -13.50 13.73
C ARG A 238 14.22 -14.39 14.86
N GLU A 239 13.45 -15.41 15.23
CA GLU A 239 13.82 -16.37 16.28
C GLU A 239 15.11 -17.10 15.93
N GLN A 240 15.28 -17.55 14.69
CA GLN A 240 16.52 -18.18 14.23
C GLN A 240 17.71 -17.22 14.29
N LEU A 241 17.50 -15.98 13.83
CA LEU A 241 18.54 -14.94 13.90
C LEU A 241 18.93 -14.65 15.36
N THR A 242 17.95 -14.43 16.22
CA THR A 242 18.18 -14.17 17.65
C THR A 242 18.94 -15.32 18.33
N ASN A 243 18.61 -16.58 17.99
CA ASN A 243 19.28 -17.73 18.57
C ASN A 243 20.76 -17.87 18.17
N ARG A 244 21.16 -17.30 17.01
CA ARG A 244 22.57 -17.21 16.60
C ARG A 244 23.42 -16.25 17.47
N PHE A 245 22.77 -15.25 18.06
CA PHE A 245 23.45 -14.27 18.92
C PHE A 245 23.36 -14.58 20.41
N LYS A 246 22.67 -15.65 20.81
CA LYS A 246 22.72 -16.13 22.19
C LYS A 246 24.04 -16.85 22.39
N LEU A 247 24.90 -16.25 23.21
CA LEU A 247 26.07 -16.94 23.76
C LEU A 247 25.57 -18.10 24.61
N SER A 248 26.00 -19.31 24.31
CA SER A 248 25.74 -20.51 25.10
C SER A 248 26.57 -20.48 26.39
#